data_f38ad42327bc6212b78d72d60b08cb68
#
_entry.id   f38ad42327bc6212b78d72d60b08cb68
#
_cell.length_a   1.000
_cell.length_b   1.000
_cell.length_c   1.000
_cell.angle_alpha   90.00
_cell.angle_beta   90.00
_cell.angle_gamma   90.00
#
_symmetry.space_group_name_H-M   'P 1'
#
loop_
_entity.id
_entity.type
_entity.pdbx_description
1 polymer ?
#
loop_
_entity_poly.entity_id
_entity_poly.type
_entity_poly.pdbx_seq_one_letter_code
_entity_poly.pdbx_strand_id
1 'polypeptide(L)'
;MNKQEFFDVQEQLYDVYCGILFGLQVWQKGEDTATVCRPDCPEFEELRTRYPIERAAGRGGAFVRALRLCRYLAPRLRHESMYDNHVPCNALALLDYCFERKDVGINCLNKAKILAECCLAVGIPARRVWMYPASPYDMDNHVVTEIYDRKRGGWLALDPTTGAYFIGEEGEPLSLLAVRRRMAMRERVTAVLPRQSAKDISALAVRNIANGTNPYYAKNMAFFVVELESAFGAGGKAAYLVPCGVDVTARELQNIRYRMQRAEKEGLAEYLAQMKEWYARAEKETPQLLSEEGYLAPPNTEQGRG
;
A
#
# COMPACT_ATOMS: atom_id res chain seq x y z
N MET A 1 21.48 7.06 22.89
CA MET A 1 20.79 5.77 22.72
C MET A 1 21.73 4.81 22.01
N ASN A 2 22.13 3.74 22.67
CA ASN A 2 22.95 2.72 22.04
C ASN A 2 22.09 1.80 21.14
N LYS A 3 22.78 0.87 20.42
CA LYS A 3 22.08 0.00 19.45
C LYS A 3 21.06 -0.93 20.10
N GLN A 4 21.31 -1.41 21.30
CA GLN A 4 20.41 -2.30 22.03
C GLN A 4 19.17 -1.53 22.52
N GLU A 5 19.36 -0.38 23.14
CA GLU A 5 18.26 0.50 23.58
C GLU A 5 17.32 0.86 22.43
N PHE A 6 17.88 1.09 21.22
CA PHE A 6 17.07 1.37 20.05
C PHE A 6 16.22 0.15 19.66
N PHE A 7 16.76 -1.07 19.70
CA PHE A 7 15.97 -2.28 19.39
C PHE A 7 14.88 -2.51 20.40
N ASP A 8 15.18 -2.31 21.69
CA ASP A 8 14.20 -2.47 22.77
C ASP A 8 13.01 -1.50 22.60
N VAL A 9 13.30 -0.25 22.20
CA VAL A 9 12.24 0.74 21.88
C VAL A 9 11.41 0.32 20.67
N GLN A 10 12.04 -0.21 19.61
CA GLN A 10 11.29 -0.69 18.44
C GLN A 10 10.39 -1.88 18.76
N GLU A 11 10.86 -2.80 19.59
CA GLU A 11 10.06 -3.94 20.05
C GLU A 11 8.87 -3.49 20.92
N GLN A 12 9.11 -2.57 21.87
CA GLN A 12 8.04 -1.98 22.68
C GLN A 12 6.99 -1.25 21.82
N LEU A 13 7.43 -0.48 20.83
CA LEU A 13 6.51 0.18 19.90
C LEU A 13 5.70 -0.84 19.09
N TYR A 14 6.33 -1.92 18.65
CA TYR A 14 5.63 -3.01 17.97
C TYR A 14 4.55 -3.63 18.87
N ASP A 15 4.85 -3.88 20.15
CA ASP A 15 3.89 -4.39 21.12
C ASP A 15 2.70 -3.46 21.33
N VAL A 16 2.96 -2.15 21.45
CA VAL A 16 1.90 -1.14 21.54
C VAL A 16 0.99 -1.18 20.33
N TYR A 17 1.56 -1.21 19.11
CA TYR A 17 0.74 -1.24 17.89
C TYR A 17 -0.02 -2.57 17.75
N CYS A 18 0.58 -3.71 18.10
CA CYS A 18 -0.12 -4.99 18.13
C CYS A 18 -1.30 -4.96 19.12
N GLY A 19 -1.12 -4.35 20.31
CA GLY A 19 -2.19 -4.14 21.28
C GLY A 19 -3.34 -3.27 20.74
N ILE A 20 -3.03 -2.20 20.01
CA ILE A 20 -4.03 -1.38 19.31
C ILE A 20 -4.79 -2.23 18.28
N LEU A 21 -4.09 -3.00 17.43
CA LEU A 21 -4.70 -3.86 16.42
C LEU A 21 -5.57 -4.94 17.08
N PHE A 22 -5.16 -5.48 18.23
CA PHE A 22 -5.94 -6.45 19.00
C PHE A 22 -7.27 -5.87 19.48
N GLY A 23 -7.29 -4.61 19.92
CA GLY A 23 -8.51 -3.89 20.29
C GLY A 23 -9.42 -3.53 19.10
N LEU A 24 -8.93 -3.63 17.87
CA LEU A 24 -9.61 -3.19 16.65
C LEU A 24 -9.89 -4.36 15.68
N GLN A 25 -10.32 -5.53 16.15
CA GLN A 25 -10.48 -6.72 15.31
C GLN A 25 -11.84 -6.84 14.62
N VAL A 26 -12.86 -6.19 15.15
CA VAL A 26 -14.22 -6.25 14.60
C VAL A 26 -14.42 -5.12 13.59
N TRP A 27 -14.80 -5.48 12.36
CA TRP A 27 -15.03 -4.51 11.29
C TRP A 27 -16.43 -3.90 11.36
N GLN A 28 -16.54 -2.65 10.92
CA GLN A 28 -17.84 -2.00 10.70
C GLN A 28 -18.57 -2.69 9.55
N LYS A 29 -19.90 -2.63 9.59
CA LYS A 29 -20.72 -3.06 8.45
C LYS A 29 -20.48 -2.12 7.27
N GLY A 30 -20.27 -2.69 6.10
CA GLY A 30 -20.05 -2.00 4.84
C GLY A 30 -20.67 -2.76 3.68
N GLU A 31 -20.39 -2.32 2.48
CA GLU A 31 -20.89 -2.96 1.25
C GLU A 31 -20.01 -4.16 0.86
N ASP A 32 -20.63 -5.20 0.32
CA ASP A 32 -19.93 -6.38 -0.23
C ASP A 32 -19.46 -6.14 -1.67
N THR A 33 -18.82 -4.99 -1.90
CA THR A 33 -18.40 -4.58 -3.22
C THR A 33 -17.02 -5.13 -3.55
N ALA A 34 -16.93 -5.99 -4.57
CA ALA A 34 -15.68 -6.49 -5.08
C ALA A 34 -14.93 -5.46 -5.92
N THR A 35 -13.59 -5.49 -5.88
CA THR A 35 -12.75 -4.70 -6.79
C THR A 35 -13.00 -5.10 -8.25
N VAL A 36 -13.17 -4.13 -9.13
CA VAL A 36 -13.23 -4.33 -10.58
C VAL A 36 -11.84 -4.12 -11.17
N CYS A 37 -11.32 -5.12 -11.86
CA CYS A 37 -10.04 -5.04 -12.58
C CYS A 37 -10.28 -4.95 -14.08
N ARG A 38 -9.68 -3.95 -14.75
CA ARG A 38 -9.78 -3.72 -16.19
C ARG A 38 -8.41 -3.91 -16.84
N PRO A 39 -8.07 -5.14 -17.30
CA PRO A 39 -6.77 -5.41 -17.90
C PRO A 39 -6.67 -5.01 -19.38
N ASP A 40 -7.82 -4.74 -20.04
CA ASP A 40 -7.88 -4.50 -21.46
C ASP A 40 -7.92 -3.00 -21.74
N CYS A 41 -6.77 -2.41 -22.04
CA CYS A 41 -6.66 -1.05 -22.57
C CYS A 41 -5.41 -0.92 -23.46
N PRO A 42 -5.43 0.01 -24.43
CA PRO A 42 -4.30 0.24 -25.34
C PRO A 42 -2.99 0.61 -24.61
N GLU A 43 -3.10 1.31 -23.50
CA GLU A 43 -1.96 1.74 -22.71
C GLU A 43 -1.21 0.56 -22.08
N PHE A 44 -1.89 -0.55 -21.79
CA PHE A 44 -1.21 -1.76 -21.31
C PHE A 44 -0.43 -2.46 -22.42
N GLU A 45 -0.87 -2.37 -23.68
CA GLU A 45 -0.07 -2.81 -24.82
C GLU A 45 1.19 -1.95 -24.97
N GLU A 46 1.04 -0.64 -24.88
CA GLU A 46 2.18 0.29 -24.88
C GLU A 46 3.14 -0.01 -23.72
N LEU A 47 2.62 -0.26 -22.52
CA LEU A 47 3.43 -0.60 -21.34
C LEU A 47 4.26 -1.89 -21.57
N ARG A 48 3.67 -2.92 -22.19
CA ARG A 48 4.37 -4.18 -22.53
C ARG A 48 5.45 -3.96 -23.59
N THR A 49 5.18 -3.09 -24.55
CA THR A 49 6.11 -2.80 -25.67
C THR A 49 7.30 -1.96 -25.19
N ARG A 50 7.05 -0.93 -24.39
CA ARG A 50 8.09 0.02 -23.95
C ARG A 50 8.95 -0.53 -22.81
N TYR A 51 8.40 -1.35 -21.94
CA TYR A 51 9.09 -1.87 -20.78
C TYR A 51 9.11 -3.40 -20.76
N PRO A 52 10.21 -4.04 -20.33
CA PRO A 52 10.35 -5.50 -20.39
C PRO A 52 9.57 -6.22 -19.27
N ILE A 53 8.31 -5.78 -19.02
CA ILE A 53 7.51 -6.29 -17.90
C ILE A 53 7.11 -7.76 -18.07
N GLU A 54 6.80 -8.21 -19.28
CA GLU A 54 6.51 -9.62 -19.56
C GLU A 54 7.73 -10.51 -19.31
N ARG A 55 8.91 -10.07 -19.75
CA ARG A 55 10.18 -10.76 -19.50
C ARG A 55 10.50 -10.78 -18.01
N ALA A 56 10.26 -9.66 -17.30
CA ALA A 56 10.48 -9.56 -15.86
C ALA A 56 9.52 -10.46 -15.08
N ALA A 57 8.24 -10.52 -15.46
CA ALA A 57 7.25 -11.42 -14.87
C ALA A 57 7.60 -12.89 -15.12
N GLY A 58 8.03 -13.21 -16.34
CA GLY A 58 8.38 -14.57 -16.76
C GLY A 58 7.19 -15.53 -16.70
N ARG A 59 7.47 -16.84 -16.52
CA ARG A 59 6.46 -17.90 -16.45
C ARG A 59 6.18 -18.30 -14.99
N GLY A 60 4.98 -18.80 -14.73
CA GLY A 60 4.57 -19.30 -13.40
C GLY A 60 3.19 -18.85 -12.98
N GLY A 61 2.81 -19.15 -11.73
CA GLY A 61 1.54 -18.67 -11.13
C GLY A 61 1.54 -17.17 -10.89
N ALA A 62 0.36 -16.61 -10.64
CA ALA A 62 0.14 -15.17 -10.48
C ALA A 62 1.08 -14.54 -9.42
N PHE A 63 1.16 -15.13 -8.24
CA PHE A 63 2.03 -14.65 -7.18
C PHE A 63 3.52 -14.60 -7.58
N VAL A 64 4.04 -15.67 -8.19
CA VAL A 64 5.47 -15.74 -8.57
C VAL A 64 5.80 -14.69 -9.65
N ARG A 65 4.91 -14.49 -10.61
CA ARG A 65 5.06 -13.49 -11.68
C ARG A 65 5.00 -12.06 -11.12
N ALA A 66 4.04 -11.77 -10.26
CA ALA A 66 3.89 -10.48 -9.60
C ALA A 66 5.07 -10.18 -8.65
N LEU A 67 5.56 -11.16 -7.90
CA LEU A 67 6.74 -11.01 -7.05
C LEU A 67 8.00 -10.68 -7.87
N ARG A 68 8.18 -11.31 -9.04
CA ARG A 68 9.29 -10.98 -9.94
C ARG A 68 9.17 -9.54 -10.47
N LEU A 69 7.97 -9.08 -10.84
CA LEU A 69 7.72 -7.69 -11.22
C LEU A 69 8.05 -6.74 -10.06
N CYS A 70 7.56 -7.01 -8.87
CA CYS A 70 7.86 -6.23 -7.68
C CYS A 70 9.37 -6.10 -7.44
N ARG A 71 10.09 -7.21 -7.52
CA ARG A 71 11.55 -7.26 -7.35
C ARG A 71 12.35 -6.68 -8.53
N TYR A 72 11.76 -6.63 -9.70
CA TYR A 72 12.32 -5.93 -10.86
C TYR A 72 12.20 -4.42 -10.71
N LEU A 73 11.05 -3.93 -10.24
CA LEU A 73 10.72 -2.51 -10.10
C LEU A 73 11.37 -1.87 -8.88
N ALA A 74 11.27 -2.48 -7.70
CA ALA A 74 11.69 -1.90 -6.43
C ALA A 74 13.10 -1.27 -6.43
N PRO A 75 14.17 -1.95 -6.92
CA PRO A 75 15.51 -1.37 -6.93
C PRO A 75 15.74 -0.32 -8.04
N ARG A 76 14.80 -0.17 -8.97
CA ARG A 76 14.87 0.79 -10.08
C ARG A 76 14.12 2.08 -9.82
N LEU A 77 13.26 2.07 -8.82
CA LEU A 77 12.41 3.20 -8.44
C LEU A 77 12.90 3.75 -7.10
N ARG A 78 13.65 4.84 -7.13
CA ARG A 78 14.09 5.52 -5.91
C ARG A 78 12.87 5.92 -5.07
N HIS A 79 12.94 5.75 -3.76
CA HIS A 79 11.89 6.20 -2.86
C HIS A 79 12.11 7.66 -2.45
N GLU A 80 11.05 8.48 -2.62
CA GLU A 80 11.01 9.88 -2.19
C GLU A 80 9.67 10.14 -1.51
N SER A 81 9.70 10.15 -0.17
CA SER A 81 8.46 10.30 0.64
C SER A 81 7.77 11.64 0.42
N MET A 82 8.54 12.70 0.10
CA MET A 82 8.03 14.07 -0.09
C MET A 82 7.74 14.40 -1.56
N TYR A 83 7.67 13.37 -2.42
CA TYR A 83 7.29 13.57 -3.81
C TYR A 83 5.89 14.18 -3.94
N ASP A 84 5.77 15.27 -4.67
CA ASP A 84 4.59 16.13 -4.78
C ASP A 84 3.48 15.63 -5.72
N ASN A 85 3.69 14.46 -6.34
CA ASN A 85 2.75 13.82 -7.28
C ASN A 85 2.39 14.65 -8.52
N HIS A 86 3.33 15.45 -9.03
CA HIS A 86 3.11 16.30 -10.21
C HIS A 86 3.03 15.52 -11.54
N VAL A 87 3.55 14.30 -11.59
CA VAL A 87 3.44 13.41 -12.76
C VAL A 87 2.11 12.65 -12.69
N PRO A 88 1.39 12.46 -13.83
CA PRO A 88 0.18 11.65 -13.85
C PRO A 88 0.38 10.27 -13.21
N CYS A 89 -0.52 9.90 -12.30
CA CYS A 89 -0.41 8.67 -11.52
C CYS A 89 -0.81 7.43 -12.36
N ASN A 90 0.02 7.10 -13.34
CA ASN A 90 -0.06 5.88 -14.15
C ASN A 90 1.33 5.32 -14.43
N ALA A 91 1.41 4.04 -14.77
CA ALA A 91 2.69 3.35 -14.91
C ALA A 91 3.56 3.92 -16.04
N LEU A 92 2.98 4.30 -17.17
CA LEU A 92 3.75 4.86 -18.31
C LEU A 92 4.44 6.16 -17.90
N ALA A 93 3.67 7.15 -17.46
CA ALA A 93 4.20 8.46 -17.08
C ALA A 93 5.21 8.38 -15.92
N LEU A 94 4.93 7.55 -14.92
CA LEU A 94 5.80 7.39 -13.75
C LEU A 94 7.09 6.63 -14.08
N LEU A 95 7.05 5.62 -14.94
CA LEU A 95 8.25 4.90 -15.41
C LEU A 95 9.11 5.77 -16.30
N ASP A 96 8.51 6.55 -17.21
CA ASP A 96 9.22 7.54 -18.03
C ASP A 96 9.96 8.53 -17.12
N TYR A 97 9.24 9.12 -16.17
CA TYR A 97 9.82 10.08 -15.23
C TYR A 97 11.01 9.50 -14.46
N CYS A 98 10.89 8.26 -13.96
CA CYS A 98 11.93 7.63 -13.16
C CYS A 98 13.11 7.12 -13.97
N PHE A 99 12.91 6.70 -15.22
CA PHE A 99 13.96 6.08 -16.03
C PHE A 99 14.72 7.08 -16.91
N GLU A 100 14.09 8.19 -17.25
CA GLU A 100 14.74 9.27 -17.99
C GLU A 100 15.61 10.15 -17.09
N ARG A 101 15.35 10.17 -15.79
CA ARG A 101 16.03 11.03 -14.82
C ARG A 101 16.68 10.20 -13.71
N LYS A 102 17.98 10.41 -13.48
CA LYS A 102 18.75 9.60 -12.51
C LYS A 102 18.52 9.98 -11.03
N ASP A 103 18.14 11.23 -10.77
CA ASP A 103 18.13 11.80 -9.40
C ASP A 103 16.70 12.03 -8.86
N VAL A 104 15.70 11.48 -9.50
CA VAL A 104 14.31 11.60 -9.07
C VAL A 104 13.84 10.37 -8.33
N GLY A 105 12.88 10.58 -7.45
CA GLY A 105 12.19 9.51 -6.72
C GLY A 105 10.68 9.72 -6.71
N ILE A 106 9.97 8.68 -6.36
CA ILE A 106 8.51 8.68 -6.19
C ILE A 106 8.14 7.99 -4.88
N ASN A 107 6.97 8.32 -4.34
CA ASN A 107 6.50 7.78 -3.07
C ASN A 107 5.86 6.38 -3.21
N CYS A 108 5.45 5.80 -2.08
CA CYS A 108 4.83 4.47 -2.01
C CYS A 108 3.55 4.36 -2.85
N LEU A 109 2.73 5.43 -2.89
CA LEU A 109 1.49 5.52 -3.69
C LEU A 109 1.75 5.25 -5.18
N ASN A 110 2.77 5.92 -5.74
CA ASN A 110 3.12 5.82 -7.14
C ASN A 110 3.80 4.48 -7.47
N LYS A 111 4.65 3.97 -6.57
CA LYS A 111 5.24 2.63 -6.72
C LYS A 111 4.19 1.53 -6.72
N ALA A 112 3.19 1.63 -5.82
CA ALA A 112 2.09 0.69 -5.79
C ALA A 112 1.23 0.77 -7.06
N LYS A 113 1.04 1.96 -7.63
CA LYS A 113 0.34 2.14 -8.90
C LYS A 113 1.08 1.47 -10.05
N ILE A 114 2.38 1.70 -10.18
CA ILE A 114 3.20 1.06 -11.23
C ILE A 114 3.09 -0.47 -11.11
N LEU A 115 3.25 -1.04 -9.92
CA LEU A 115 3.17 -2.48 -9.76
C LEU A 115 1.79 -3.04 -10.10
N ALA A 116 0.71 -2.37 -9.65
CA ALA A 116 -0.66 -2.78 -9.93
C ALA A 116 -0.93 -2.79 -11.44
N GLU A 117 -0.59 -1.73 -12.17
CA GLU A 117 -0.78 -1.63 -13.60
C GLU A 117 0.11 -2.60 -14.39
N CYS A 118 1.37 -2.80 -13.97
CA CYS A 118 2.22 -3.83 -14.57
C CYS A 118 1.64 -5.24 -14.37
N CYS A 119 1.03 -5.53 -13.22
CA CYS A 119 0.35 -6.80 -12.97
C CYS A 119 -0.89 -6.95 -13.87
N LEU A 120 -1.73 -5.92 -13.99
CA LEU A 120 -2.89 -5.92 -14.89
C LEU A 120 -2.45 -6.14 -16.34
N ALA A 121 -1.42 -5.43 -16.79
CA ALA A 121 -0.89 -5.54 -18.16
C ALA A 121 -0.40 -6.96 -18.50
N VAL A 122 -0.01 -7.77 -17.51
CA VAL A 122 0.36 -9.18 -17.74
C VAL A 122 -0.76 -10.17 -17.31
N GLY A 123 -2.00 -9.68 -17.16
CA GLY A 123 -3.18 -10.50 -16.87
C GLY A 123 -3.30 -10.97 -15.42
N ILE A 124 -2.68 -10.29 -14.48
CA ILE A 124 -2.78 -10.57 -13.04
C ILE A 124 -3.67 -9.51 -12.39
N PRO A 125 -4.85 -9.86 -11.85
CA PRO A 125 -5.68 -8.90 -11.11
C PRO A 125 -4.91 -8.33 -9.93
N ALA A 126 -4.90 -7.01 -9.80
CA ALA A 126 -4.17 -6.29 -8.78
C ALA A 126 -4.90 -5.03 -8.37
N ARG A 127 -4.66 -4.54 -7.16
CA ARG A 127 -5.22 -3.30 -6.62
C ARG A 127 -4.22 -2.62 -5.70
N ARG A 128 -4.34 -1.30 -5.51
CA ARG A 128 -3.65 -0.59 -4.44
C ARG A 128 -4.44 -0.68 -3.15
N VAL A 129 -3.72 -0.74 -2.04
CA VAL A 129 -4.28 -0.65 -0.71
C VAL A 129 -3.47 0.35 0.10
N TRP A 130 -4.14 1.36 0.62
CA TRP A 130 -3.59 2.31 1.58
C TRP A 130 -3.76 1.74 2.98
N MET A 131 -2.72 1.79 3.74
CA MET A 131 -2.63 1.36 5.13
C MET A 131 -2.52 2.59 6.00
N TYR A 132 -3.39 2.74 6.97
CA TYR A 132 -3.46 3.92 7.83
C TYR A 132 -3.23 3.61 9.30
N PRO A 133 -2.55 4.52 10.04
CA PRO A 133 -2.43 4.44 11.49
C PRO A 133 -3.75 4.84 12.18
N ALA A 134 -3.94 4.33 13.40
CA ALA A 134 -5.10 4.70 14.22
C ALA A 134 -5.05 6.18 14.64
N SER A 135 -3.86 6.69 14.96
CA SER A 135 -3.67 8.05 15.46
C SER A 135 -3.91 9.10 14.36
N PRO A 136 -4.75 10.12 14.61
CA PRO A 136 -4.91 11.25 13.70
C PRO A 136 -3.69 12.20 13.68
N TYR A 137 -2.79 12.07 14.64
CA TYR A 137 -1.56 12.89 14.73
C TYR A 137 -0.37 12.28 13.98
N ASP A 138 -0.52 11.07 13.48
CA ASP A 138 0.45 10.47 12.58
C ASP A 138 0.11 10.88 11.14
N MET A 139 1.01 11.60 10.49
CA MET A 139 0.83 12.10 9.13
C MET A 139 1.32 11.12 8.07
N ASP A 140 1.91 10.02 8.50
CA ASP A 140 2.44 9.00 7.62
C ASP A 140 1.42 7.89 7.38
N ASN A 141 1.38 7.40 6.16
CA ASN A 141 0.64 6.22 5.76
C ASN A 141 1.52 5.39 4.81
N HIS A 142 1.11 4.19 4.50
CA HIS A 142 1.81 3.38 3.52
C HIS A 142 0.87 2.82 2.47
N VAL A 143 1.36 2.70 1.24
CA VAL A 143 0.58 2.14 0.14
C VAL A 143 1.32 0.95 -0.46
N VAL A 144 0.61 -0.14 -0.59
CA VAL A 144 1.11 -1.39 -1.16
C VAL A 144 0.20 -1.90 -2.27
N THR A 145 0.60 -2.96 -2.92
CA THR A 145 -0.19 -3.64 -3.94
C THR A 145 -0.64 -5.00 -3.43
N GLU A 146 -1.92 -5.32 -3.57
CA GLU A 146 -2.41 -6.69 -3.46
C GLU A 146 -2.69 -7.26 -4.86
N ILE A 147 -2.30 -8.51 -5.09
CA ILE A 147 -2.65 -9.27 -6.29
C ILE A 147 -3.59 -10.41 -5.93
N TYR A 148 -4.49 -10.76 -6.83
CA TYR A 148 -5.37 -11.90 -6.62
C TYR A 148 -4.78 -13.16 -7.27
N ASP A 149 -4.48 -14.16 -6.45
CA ASP A 149 -4.04 -15.48 -6.94
C ASP A 149 -5.25 -16.43 -6.99
N ARG A 150 -5.78 -16.64 -8.20
CA ARG A 150 -6.94 -17.51 -8.42
C ARG A 150 -6.71 -18.95 -7.96
N LYS A 151 -5.45 -19.45 -8.04
CA LYS A 151 -5.12 -20.80 -7.60
C LYS A 151 -5.20 -20.94 -6.08
N ARG A 152 -4.86 -19.87 -5.36
CA ARG A 152 -4.93 -19.81 -3.90
C ARG A 152 -6.28 -19.31 -3.40
N GLY A 153 -7.10 -18.72 -4.28
CA GLY A 153 -8.40 -18.17 -3.95
C GLY A 153 -8.36 -16.93 -3.07
N GLY A 154 -7.31 -16.09 -3.16
CA GLY A 154 -7.19 -14.95 -2.28
C GLY A 154 -6.23 -13.86 -2.74
N TRP A 155 -6.33 -12.70 -2.07
CA TRP A 155 -5.42 -11.57 -2.23
C TRP A 155 -4.10 -11.84 -1.51
N LEU A 156 -3.00 -11.37 -2.09
CA LEU A 156 -1.64 -11.51 -1.54
C LEU A 156 -0.92 -10.16 -1.63
N ALA A 157 -0.28 -9.76 -0.55
CA ALA A 157 0.36 -8.45 -0.42
C ALA A 157 1.79 -8.42 -0.94
N LEU A 158 2.11 -7.38 -1.70
CA LEU A 158 3.44 -7.04 -2.21
C LEU A 158 3.75 -5.57 -1.90
N ASP A 159 4.89 -5.30 -1.32
CA ASP A 159 5.35 -3.93 -1.08
C ASP A 159 6.40 -3.51 -2.13
N PRO A 160 6.03 -2.73 -3.16
CA PRO A 160 6.97 -2.28 -4.18
C PRO A 160 7.96 -1.22 -3.70
N THR A 161 7.77 -0.65 -2.51
CA THR A 161 8.73 0.28 -1.91
C THR A 161 10.01 -0.44 -1.52
N THR A 162 9.88 -1.63 -0.95
CA THR A 162 10.98 -2.45 -0.45
C THR A 162 11.25 -3.70 -1.30
N GLY A 163 10.33 -4.08 -2.18
CA GLY A 163 10.34 -5.34 -2.92
C GLY A 163 9.94 -6.55 -2.06
N ALA A 164 9.32 -6.29 -0.90
CA ALA A 164 8.94 -7.29 0.06
C ALA A 164 7.59 -7.97 -0.26
N TYR A 165 7.40 -9.14 0.34
CA TYR A 165 6.12 -9.79 0.54
C TYR A 165 6.10 -10.40 1.94
N PHE A 166 4.93 -10.80 2.41
CA PHE A 166 4.74 -11.27 3.78
C PHE A 166 4.46 -12.78 3.79
N ILE A 167 5.07 -13.47 4.76
CA ILE A 167 4.82 -14.89 4.99
C ILE A 167 4.44 -15.15 6.45
N GLY A 168 3.64 -16.19 6.65
CA GLY A 168 3.33 -16.78 7.95
C GLY A 168 4.38 -17.79 8.41
N GLU A 169 4.05 -18.55 9.44
CA GLU A 169 4.96 -19.52 10.06
C GLU A 169 5.32 -20.68 9.15
N GLU A 170 4.38 -21.12 8.31
CA GLU A 170 4.57 -22.21 7.35
C GLU A 170 5.22 -21.74 6.03
N GLY A 171 5.57 -20.46 5.93
CA GLY A 171 6.15 -19.87 4.72
C GLY A 171 5.12 -19.52 3.63
N GLU A 172 3.84 -19.59 3.94
CA GLU A 172 2.74 -19.22 3.06
C GLU A 172 2.69 -17.71 2.84
N PRO A 173 2.49 -17.20 1.60
CA PRO A 173 2.31 -15.77 1.36
C PRO A 173 0.97 -15.29 1.89
N LEU A 174 0.97 -14.08 2.48
CA LEU A 174 -0.16 -13.51 3.20
C LEU A 174 -0.79 -12.32 2.47
N SER A 175 -2.11 -12.12 2.65
CA SER A 175 -2.80 -10.85 2.39
C SER A 175 -2.50 -9.84 3.49
N LEU A 176 -2.78 -8.55 3.26
CA LEU A 176 -2.65 -7.53 4.31
C LEU A 176 -3.55 -7.82 5.51
N LEU A 177 -4.77 -8.30 5.26
CA LEU A 177 -5.69 -8.64 6.33
C LEU A 177 -5.17 -9.79 7.19
N ALA A 178 -4.57 -10.81 6.57
CA ALA A 178 -3.93 -11.91 7.29
C ALA A 178 -2.70 -11.44 8.09
N VAL A 179 -1.88 -10.55 7.50
CA VAL A 179 -0.75 -9.90 8.20
C VAL A 179 -1.24 -9.16 9.44
N ARG A 180 -2.27 -8.31 9.28
CA ARG A 180 -2.86 -7.54 10.37
C ARG A 180 -3.40 -8.43 11.50
N ARG A 181 -4.14 -9.49 11.17
CA ARG A 181 -4.69 -10.43 12.16
C ARG A 181 -3.59 -11.13 12.95
N ARG A 182 -2.55 -11.61 12.27
CA ARG A 182 -1.40 -12.24 12.91
C ARG A 182 -0.65 -11.27 13.82
N MET A 183 -0.42 -10.03 13.39
CA MET A 183 0.19 -8.99 14.22
C MET A 183 -0.66 -8.69 15.46
N ALA A 184 -1.99 -8.57 15.31
CA ALA A 184 -2.91 -8.36 16.43
C ALA A 184 -2.82 -9.48 17.49
N MET A 185 -2.61 -10.72 17.03
CA MET A 185 -2.46 -11.89 17.91
C MET A 185 -1.02 -12.16 18.34
N ARG A 186 -0.06 -11.32 17.96
CA ARG A 186 1.37 -11.53 18.20
C ARG A 186 1.91 -12.82 17.58
N GLU A 187 1.25 -13.32 16.55
CA GLU A 187 1.74 -14.42 15.74
C GLU A 187 2.86 -13.96 14.81
N ARG A 188 3.70 -14.87 14.40
CA ARG A 188 4.85 -14.56 13.55
C ARG A 188 4.40 -14.14 12.16
N VAL A 189 4.92 -12.98 11.72
CA VAL A 189 4.86 -12.49 10.34
C VAL A 189 6.27 -12.08 9.92
N THR A 190 6.72 -12.57 8.78
CA THR A 190 8.03 -12.20 8.23
C THR A 190 7.86 -11.47 6.91
N ALA A 191 8.42 -10.28 6.79
CA ALA A 191 8.54 -9.60 5.52
C ALA A 191 9.81 -10.09 4.80
N VAL A 192 9.63 -10.75 3.66
CA VAL A 192 10.73 -11.33 2.88
C VAL A 192 11.24 -10.30 1.88
N LEU A 193 12.41 -9.75 2.14
CA LEU A 193 13.11 -8.79 1.29
C LEU A 193 13.90 -9.46 0.17
N PRO A 194 14.07 -8.80 -0.99
CA PRO A 194 15.06 -9.21 -1.98
C PRO A 194 16.48 -8.98 -1.43
N ARG A 195 17.41 -9.87 -1.79
CA ARG A 195 18.82 -9.79 -1.31
C ARG A 195 19.52 -8.45 -1.60
N GLN A 196 19.12 -7.73 -2.66
CA GLN A 196 19.72 -6.46 -3.07
C GLN A 196 19.17 -5.25 -2.29
N SER A 197 17.94 -5.28 -1.84
CA SER A 197 17.32 -4.18 -1.08
C SER A 197 17.96 -3.95 0.29
N ALA A 198 18.70 -4.92 0.80
CA ALA A 198 19.44 -4.79 2.07
C ALA A 198 20.55 -3.73 2.02
N LYS A 199 20.93 -3.22 0.84
CA LYS A 199 21.97 -2.18 0.70
C LYS A 199 21.43 -0.75 0.87
N ASP A 200 20.14 -0.54 0.51
CA ASP A 200 19.52 0.79 0.49
C ASP A 200 18.64 1.04 1.73
N ILE A 201 18.32 0.00 2.47
CA ILE A 201 17.56 0.08 3.72
C ILE A 201 18.57 0.04 4.87
N SER A 202 18.38 0.86 5.91
CA SER A 202 19.25 0.80 7.07
C SER A 202 19.32 -0.63 7.60
N ALA A 203 20.50 -1.08 8.04
CA ALA A 203 20.71 -2.43 8.57
C ALA A 203 19.72 -2.78 9.70
N LEU A 204 19.19 -1.75 10.36
CA LEU A 204 18.18 -1.81 11.39
C LEU A 204 16.79 -2.16 10.83
N ALA A 205 16.34 -1.48 9.77
CA ALA A 205 15.07 -1.78 9.14
C ALA A 205 15.06 -3.20 8.58
N VAL A 206 16.17 -3.64 7.99
CA VAL A 206 16.36 -5.04 7.51
C VAL A 206 16.23 -6.03 8.67
N ARG A 207 16.83 -5.75 9.82
CA ARG A 207 16.76 -6.63 10.99
C ARG A 207 15.35 -6.70 11.59
N ASN A 208 14.68 -5.57 11.75
CA ASN A 208 13.30 -5.54 12.26
C ASN A 208 12.33 -6.29 11.33
N ILE A 209 12.52 -6.13 10.03
CA ILE A 209 11.76 -6.86 9.01
C ILE A 209 12.04 -8.37 9.12
N ALA A 210 13.30 -8.77 9.21
CA ALA A 210 13.70 -10.18 9.30
C ALA A 210 13.26 -10.86 10.60
N ASN A 211 13.18 -10.12 11.71
CA ASN A 211 12.72 -10.65 13.00
C ASN A 211 11.20 -10.68 13.13
N GLY A 212 10.44 -10.17 12.17
CA GLY A 212 8.99 -10.09 12.24
C GLY A 212 8.45 -8.99 13.17
N THR A 213 9.33 -8.19 13.75
CA THR A 213 8.99 -7.05 14.63
C THR A 213 9.11 -5.75 13.87
N ASN A 214 8.16 -5.45 12.99
CA ASN A 214 8.19 -4.21 12.23
C ASN A 214 7.12 -3.24 12.73
N PRO A 215 7.47 -2.30 13.62
CA PRO A 215 6.52 -1.32 14.15
C PRO A 215 5.93 -0.41 13.07
N TYR A 216 6.63 -0.18 11.97
CA TYR A 216 6.14 0.63 10.87
C TYR A 216 4.92 0.01 10.18
N TYR A 217 4.98 -1.29 9.86
CA TYR A 217 3.82 -1.97 9.30
C TYR A 217 2.69 -2.09 10.33
N ALA A 218 2.98 -2.50 11.57
CA ALA A 218 1.96 -2.62 12.60
C ALA A 218 1.24 -1.30 12.86
N LYS A 219 1.98 -0.18 12.92
CA LYS A 219 1.44 1.17 13.06
C LYS A 219 0.41 1.49 11.97
N ASN A 220 0.72 1.16 10.72
CA ASN A 220 -0.07 1.52 9.55
C ASN A 220 -1.20 0.51 9.22
N MET A 221 -1.47 -0.48 10.08
CA MET A 221 -2.51 -1.49 9.80
C MET A 221 -3.80 -1.28 10.59
N ALA A 222 -4.09 -0.08 11.10
CA ALA A 222 -5.32 0.14 11.86
C ALA A 222 -6.57 -0.02 10.99
N PHE A 223 -6.57 0.55 9.79
CA PHE A 223 -7.62 0.40 8.78
C PHE A 223 -7.06 0.52 7.36
N PHE A 224 -7.85 0.13 6.37
CA PHE A 224 -7.43 0.12 4.97
C PHE A 224 -8.36 0.96 4.10
N VAL A 225 -7.78 1.54 3.04
CA VAL A 225 -8.53 2.12 1.93
C VAL A 225 -8.15 1.37 0.66
N VAL A 226 -9.13 0.94 -0.10
CA VAL A 226 -8.97 0.04 -1.25
C VAL A 226 -9.55 0.68 -2.49
N GLU A 227 -8.84 0.63 -3.60
CA GLU A 227 -9.44 0.96 -4.89
C GLU A 227 -10.50 -0.08 -5.27
N LEU A 228 -11.70 0.39 -5.54
CA LEU A 228 -12.78 -0.45 -6.07
C LEU A 228 -12.68 -0.65 -7.59
N GLU A 229 -11.93 0.21 -8.27
CA GLU A 229 -11.65 0.08 -9.71
C GLU A 229 -10.16 0.19 -9.96
N SER A 230 -9.56 -0.89 -10.43
CA SER A 230 -8.16 -0.97 -10.80
C SER A 230 -8.02 -1.03 -12.31
N ALA A 231 -7.59 0.08 -12.91
CA ALA A 231 -7.42 0.29 -14.34
C ALA A 231 -6.25 1.23 -14.60
N PHE A 232 -5.85 1.36 -15.87
CA PHE A 232 -4.81 2.30 -16.27
C PHE A 232 -5.21 3.75 -15.95
N GLY A 233 -4.35 4.49 -15.26
CA GLY A 233 -4.56 5.89 -14.90
C GLY A 233 -5.76 6.16 -13.99
N ALA A 234 -6.58 5.15 -13.69
CA ALA A 234 -7.75 5.35 -12.87
C ALA A 234 -7.39 5.77 -11.45
N GLY A 235 -7.94 6.90 -11.02
CA GLY A 235 -8.03 7.29 -9.62
C GLY A 235 -9.45 7.02 -9.14
N GLY A 236 -9.86 5.73 -9.21
CA GLY A 236 -11.24 5.32 -9.06
C GLY A 236 -11.81 5.51 -7.65
N LYS A 237 -13.08 5.11 -7.48
CA LYS A 237 -13.75 5.09 -6.18
C LYS A 237 -12.93 4.25 -5.21
N ALA A 238 -12.72 4.79 -4.03
CA ALA A 238 -12.06 4.11 -2.94
C ALA A 238 -13.08 3.78 -1.85
N ALA A 239 -12.93 2.62 -1.20
CA ALA A 239 -13.75 2.22 -0.08
C ALA A 239 -12.88 1.90 1.14
N TYR A 240 -13.44 2.08 2.31
CA TYR A 240 -12.76 2.03 3.59
C TYR A 240 -13.16 0.75 4.34
N LEU A 241 -12.21 -0.13 4.62
CA LEU A 241 -12.37 -1.21 5.59
C LEU A 241 -11.93 -0.69 6.96
N VAL A 242 -12.91 -0.39 7.81
CA VAL A 242 -12.71 0.33 9.09
C VAL A 242 -13.16 -0.54 10.25
N PRO A 243 -12.35 -0.70 11.32
CA PRO A 243 -12.78 -1.43 12.50
C PRO A 243 -13.80 -0.64 13.32
N CYS A 244 -14.65 -1.38 14.05
CA CYS A 244 -15.56 -0.79 15.03
C CYS A 244 -14.78 0.08 16.04
N GLY A 245 -15.36 1.20 16.43
CA GLY A 245 -14.73 2.16 17.36
C GLY A 245 -13.84 3.20 16.67
N VAL A 246 -13.59 3.10 15.37
CA VAL A 246 -12.90 4.14 14.58
C VAL A 246 -13.90 4.94 13.77
N ASP A 247 -14.00 6.24 14.04
CA ASP A 247 -14.67 7.19 13.16
C ASP A 247 -13.64 7.74 12.16
N VAL A 248 -13.68 7.23 10.93
CA VAL A 248 -12.71 7.59 9.91
C VAL A 248 -12.83 9.05 9.48
N THR A 249 -14.06 9.59 9.44
CA THR A 249 -14.29 11.00 9.09
C THR A 249 -13.74 11.93 10.16
N ALA A 250 -14.08 11.69 11.43
CA ALA A 250 -13.55 12.48 12.53
C ALA A 250 -12.01 12.40 12.62
N ARG A 251 -11.45 11.19 12.38
CA ARG A 251 -9.99 10.99 12.35
C ARG A 251 -9.34 11.78 11.21
N GLU A 252 -9.90 11.75 10.01
CA GLU A 252 -9.36 12.47 8.85
C GLU A 252 -9.42 13.99 9.05
N LEU A 253 -10.55 14.52 9.50
CA LEU A 253 -10.68 15.92 9.84
C LEU A 253 -9.68 16.35 10.91
N GLN A 254 -9.47 15.53 11.93
CA GLN A 254 -8.47 15.83 12.97
C GLN A 254 -7.03 15.75 12.43
N ASN A 255 -6.73 14.82 11.52
CA ASN A 255 -5.43 14.77 10.86
C ASN A 255 -5.16 16.01 10.02
N ILE A 256 -6.15 16.46 9.23
CA ILE A 256 -6.02 17.68 8.42
C ILE A 256 -5.86 18.92 9.33
N ARG A 257 -6.63 19.03 10.41
CA ARG A 257 -6.46 20.11 11.40
C ARG A 257 -5.04 20.13 11.99
N TYR A 258 -4.51 18.99 12.35
CA TYR A 258 -3.15 18.88 12.86
C TYR A 258 -2.10 19.32 11.83
N ARG A 259 -2.27 18.95 10.56
CA ARG A 259 -1.42 19.38 9.44
C ARG A 259 -1.51 20.89 9.24
N MET A 260 -2.70 21.49 9.31
CA MET A 260 -2.90 22.93 9.24
C MET A 260 -2.16 23.66 10.35
N GLN A 261 -2.29 23.22 11.59
CA GLN A 261 -1.58 23.80 12.75
C GLN A 261 -0.05 23.76 12.57
N ARG A 262 0.46 22.67 12.02
CA ARG A 262 1.88 22.57 11.71
C ARG A 262 2.29 23.50 10.58
N ALA A 263 1.51 23.55 9.50
CA ALA A 263 1.77 24.45 8.37
C ALA A 263 1.80 25.93 8.80
N GLU A 264 0.87 26.36 9.66
CA GLU A 264 0.86 27.69 10.24
C GLU A 264 2.12 27.97 11.06
N LYS A 265 2.50 27.04 11.94
CA LYS A 265 3.70 27.17 12.78
C LYS A 265 4.99 27.23 11.97
N GLU A 266 5.06 26.50 10.86
CA GLU A 266 6.22 26.40 9.98
C GLU A 266 6.21 27.44 8.85
N GLY A 267 5.16 28.28 8.74
CA GLY A 267 5.03 29.33 7.71
C GLY A 267 4.81 28.79 6.28
N LEU A 268 4.22 27.58 6.13
CA LEU A 268 4.00 26.91 4.86
C LEU A 268 2.65 27.32 4.23
N ALA A 269 2.58 28.54 3.68
CA ALA A 269 1.32 29.15 3.24
C ALA A 269 0.58 28.36 2.15
N GLU A 270 1.30 27.85 1.14
CA GLU A 270 0.70 27.05 0.04
C GLU A 270 0.15 25.73 0.55
N TYR A 271 0.91 25.02 1.39
CA TYR A 271 0.47 23.78 2.00
C TYR A 271 -0.74 23.99 2.92
N LEU A 272 -0.77 25.10 3.67
CA LEU A 272 -1.92 25.48 4.49
C LEU A 272 -3.17 25.72 3.65
N ALA A 273 -3.05 26.41 2.50
CA ALA A 273 -4.17 26.63 1.58
C ALA A 273 -4.72 25.30 1.05
N GLN A 274 -3.85 24.40 0.62
CA GLN A 274 -4.22 23.05 0.18
C GLN A 274 -4.94 22.25 1.28
N MET A 275 -4.45 22.31 2.51
CA MET A 275 -5.08 21.62 3.64
C MET A 275 -6.47 22.19 3.97
N LYS A 276 -6.70 23.51 3.82
CA LYS A 276 -8.02 24.12 3.98
C LYS A 276 -9.02 23.61 2.94
N GLU A 277 -8.60 23.46 1.69
CA GLU A 277 -9.43 22.87 0.63
C GLU A 277 -9.77 21.40 0.93
N TRP A 278 -8.77 20.62 1.37
CA TRP A 278 -9.00 19.23 1.75
C TRP A 278 -9.95 19.10 2.93
N TYR A 279 -9.82 19.97 3.94
CA TYR A 279 -10.73 19.99 5.07
C TYR A 279 -12.18 20.25 4.63
N ALA A 280 -12.40 21.29 3.83
CA ALA A 280 -13.72 21.65 3.32
C ALA A 280 -14.37 20.56 2.44
N ARG A 281 -13.55 19.74 1.77
CA ARG A 281 -14.00 18.58 1.02
C ARG A 281 -14.34 17.42 1.96
N ALA A 282 -13.44 17.08 2.88
CA ALA A 282 -13.62 15.98 3.82
C ALA A 282 -14.85 16.16 4.74
N GLU A 283 -15.22 17.41 5.10
CA GLU A 283 -16.46 17.70 5.86
C GLU A 283 -17.74 17.30 5.11
N LYS A 284 -17.69 17.23 3.78
CA LYS A 284 -18.87 16.98 2.92
C LYS A 284 -18.93 15.55 2.40
N GLU A 285 -17.81 14.85 2.41
CA GLU A 285 -17.70 13.49 1.89
C GLU A 285 -18.11 12.48 2.95
N THR A 286 -18.98 11.55 2.56
CA THR A 286 -19.27 10.36 3.36
C THR A 286 -18.43 9.22 2.81
N PRO A 287 -17.51 8.65 3.58
CA PRO A 287 -16.69 7.53 3.11
C PRO A 287 -17.56 6.31 2.83
N GLN A 288 -17.37 5.69 1.67
CA GLN A 288 -17.97 4.41 1.38
C GLN A 288 -17.29 3.33 2.24
N LEU A 289 -18.06 2.67 3.11
CA LEU A 289 -17.54 1.57 3.92
C LEU A 289 -17.61 0.26 3.14
N LEU A 290 -16.52 -0.51 3.23
CA LEU A 290 -16.40 -1.84 2.66
C LEU A 290 -16.54 -2.87 3.79
N SER A 291 -17.30 -3.94 3.55
CA SER A 291 -17.32 -5.08 4.45
C SER A 291 -16.02 -5.90 4.37
N GLU A 292 -15.78 -6.77 5.32
CA GLU A 292 -14.68 -7.73 5.25
C GLU A 292 -14.86 -8.70 4.08
N GLU A 293 -16.07 -9.13 3.81
CA GLU A 293 -16.44 -9.99 2.69
C GLU A 293 -16.14 -9.31 1.36
N GLY A 294 -16.52 -8.03 1.21
CA GLY A 294 -16.21 -7.23 0.02
C GLY A 294 -14.71 -7.04 -0.17
N TYR A 295 -13.97 -6.81 0.92
CA TYR A 295 -12.50 -6.72 0.86
C TYR A 295 -11.86 -8.01 0.36
N LEU A 296 -12.32 -9.16 0.84
CA LEU A 296 -11.79 -10.49 0.50
C LEU A 296 -12.32 -11.04 -0.83
N ALA A 297 -13.41 -10.46 -1.36
CA ALA A 297 -14.08 -10.94 -2.55
C ALA A 297 -13.11 -11.09 -3.75
N PRO A 298 -13.27 -12.13 -4.57
CA PRO A 298 -12.58 -12.23 -5.84
C PRO A 298 -12.85 -10.99 -6.70
N PRO A 299 -11.83 -10.48 -7.42
CA PRO A 299 -12.05 -9.33 -8.29
C PRO A 299 -12.96 -9.67 -9.46
N ASN A 300 -13.87 -8.77 -9.79
CA ASN A 300 -14.55 -8.78 -11.06
C ASN A 300 -13.56 -8.37 -12.15
N THR A 301 -13.38 -9.21 -13.17
CA THR A 301 -12.53 -8.88 -14.33
C THR A 301 -13.48 -8.55 -15.48
N GLU A 302 -13.61 -7.27 -15.80
CA GLU A 302 -14.32 -6.85 -17.00
C GLU A 302 -13.36 -6.87 -18.18
N GLN A 303 -13.66 -7.73 -19.17
CA GLN A 303 -13.07 -7.64 -20.49
C GLN A 303 -13.68 -6.44 -21.19
N GLY A 304 -12.86 -5.55 -21.74
CA GLY A 304 -13.33 -4.42 -22.50
C GLY A 304 -14.33 -4.89 -23.55
N ARG A 305 -15.53 -4.30 -23.56
CA ARG A 305 -16.42 -4.48 -24.71
C ARG A 305 -15.74 -3.78 -25.88
N GLY A 306 -15.15 -4.59 -26.78
CA GLY A 306 -14.60 -4.14 -28.06
C GLY A 306 -15.63 -3.43 -28.92
#